data_89712fa8896d5c2653c5507c6c9a6de3
#
_entry.id   89712fa8896d5c2653c5507c6c9a6de3
#
_cell.length_a   1.000
_cell.length_b   1.000
_cell.length_c   1.000
_cell.angle_alpha   90.00
_cell.angle_beta   90.00
_cell.angle_gamma   90.00
#
_symmetry.space_group_name_H-M   'P 1'
#
loop_
_entity.id
_entity.type
_entity.pdbx_description
1 polymer ?
#
loop_
_entity_poly.entity_id
_entity_poly.type
_entity_poly.pdbx_seq_one_letter_code
_entity_poly.pdbx_strand_id
1 'polypeptide(L)'
;VADAGVKKLVLFNTHGGQTGLLDPVARDLRARRGLLAFSTSWFQWPLRGADGEDINARFAAQEHRFGIHGGEIETSLMLALRPERVRMALAQHFRSSSEQRAAQFELLGNGRS
;
A
#
# COMPACT_ATOMS: atom_id res chain seq x y z
N VAL A 1 -8.12 8.46 -21.34
CA VAL A 1 -9.27 8.07 -20.50
C VAL A 1 -10.43 9.03 -20.71
N ALA A 2 -10.28 10.35 -20.41
CA ALA A 2 -11.33 11.36 -20.62
C ALA A 2 -11.78 11.44 -22.07
N ASP A 3 -10.83 11.53 -22.99
CA ASP A 3 -11.09 11.64 -24.43
C ASP A 3 -11.79 10.39 -25.01
N ALA A 4 -11.68 9.25 -24.32
CA ALA A 4 -12.41 8.01 -24.60
C ALA A 4 -13.85 8.00 -24.01
N GLY A 5 -14.32 9.11 -23.46
CA GLY A 5 -15.68 9.24 -22.91
C GLY A 5 -15.87 8.74 -21.47
N VAL A 6 -14.83 8.31 -20.79
CA VAL A 6 -14.91 7.91 -19.37
C VAL A 6 -15.28 9.11 -18.52
N LYS A 7 -16.26 8.93 -17.62
CA LYS A 7 -16.76 9.99 -16.73
C LYS A 7 -16.36 9.78 -15.27
N LYS A 8 -16.08 8.54 -14.89
CA LYS A 8 -15.73 8.16 -13.51
C LYS A 8 -14.41 7.40 -13.51
N LEU A 9 -13.48 7.78 -12.62
CA LEU A 9 -12.18 7.17 -12.51
C LEU A 9 -11.81 6.94 -11.04
N VAL A 10 -11.41 5.73 -10.71
CA VAL A 10 -10.80 5.39 -9.43
C VAL A 10 -9.33 5.10 -9.66
N LEU A 11 -8.46 5.84 -8.99
CA LEU A 11 -7.03 5.58 -8.90
C LEU A 11 -6.83 4.61 -7.72
N PHE A 12 -6.84 3.32 -8.01
CA PHE A 12 -6.66 2.28 -7.00
C PHE A 12 -5.18 2.04 -6.74
N ASN A 13 -4.71 2.50 -5.60
CA ASN A 13 -3.30 2.46 -5.25
C ASN A 13 -2.92 1.17 -4.53
N THR A 14 -1.90 0.52 -5.05
CA THR A 14 -1.33 -0.71 -4.48
C THR A 14 0.12 -0.54 -4.01
N HIS A 15 0.67 0.69 -4.07
CA HIS A 15 2.07 0.97 -3.72
C HIS A 15 2.19 2.24 -2.86
N GLY A 16 2.89 2.14 -1.73
CA GLY A 16 2.99 3.23 -0.75
C GLY A 16 3.69 4.48 -1.26
N GLY A 17 4.76 4.34 -2.05
CA GLY A 17 5.62 5.44 -2.47
C GLY A 17 4.95 6.52 -3.34
N GLN A 18 3.85 6.22 -3.99
CA GLN A 18 3.12 7.16 -4.87
C GLN A 18 1.88 7.79 -4.21
N THR A 19 1.56 7.44 -2.98
CA THR A 19 0.33 7.89 -2.31
C THR A 19 0.18 9.42 -2.32
N GLY A 20 1.28 10.14 -2.07
CA GLY A 20 1.28 11.61 -2.06
C GLY A 20 1.02 12.28 -3.41
N LEU A 21 1.15 11.55 -4.52
CA LEU A 21 0.93 12.08 -5.87
C LEU A 21 -0.51 11.87 -6.36
N LEU A 22 -1.20 10.87 -5.86
CA LEU A 22 -2.50 10.46 -6.42
C LEU A 22 -3.62 11.46 -6.14
N ASP A 23 -3.63 12.12 -4.99
CA ASP A 23 -4.67 13.11 -4.69
C ASP A 23 -4.53 14.38 -5.56
N PRO A 24 -3.33 14.99 -5.73
CA PRO A 24 -3.12 16.06 -6.71
C PRO A 24 -3.55 15.66 -8.12
N VAL A 25 -3.21 14.45 -8.59
CA VAL A 25 -3.62 13.95 -9.91
C VAL A 25 -5.15 13.83 -10.01
N ALA A 26 -5.81 13.26 -9.01
CA ALA A 26 -7.26 13.16 -8.99
C ALA A 26 -7.93 14.55 -9.02
N ARG A 27 -7.39 15.52 -8.30
CA ARG A 27 -7.86 16.94 -8.31
C ARG A 27 -7.70 17.57 -9.68
N ASP A 28 -6.54 17.39 -10.30
CA ASP A 28 -6.27 17.91 -11.64
C ASP A 28 -7.21 17.34 -12.70
N LEU A 29 -7.46 16.03 -12.65
CA LEU A 29 -8.42 15.35 -13.52
C LEU A 29 -9.84 15.89 -13.35
N ARG A 30 -10.27 16.17 -12.12
CA ARG A 30 -11.58 16.81 -11.85
C ARG A 30 -11.63 18.20 -12.43
N ALA A 31 -10.59 19.00 -12.18
CA ALA A 31 -10.58 20.42 -12.58
C ALA A 31 -10.47 20.60 -14.10
N ARG A 32 -9.59 19.85 -14.76
CA ARG A 32 -9.29 20.05 -16.19
C ARG A 32 -10.13 19.19 -17.13
N ARG A 33 -10.59 18.04 -16.68
CA ARG A 33 -11.27 17.05 -17.53
C ARG A 33 -12.71 16.80 -17.15
N GLY A 34 -13.21 17.40 -16.09
CA GLY A 34 -14.58 17.21 -15.63
C GLY A 34 -14.90 15.76 -15.25
N LEU A 35 -13.89 14.96 -14.90
CA LEU A 35 -14.07 13.59 -14.44
C LEU A 35 -14.48 13.56 -12.98
N LEU A 36 -15.32 12.63 -12.60
CA LEU A 36 -15.43 12.20 -11.22
C LEU A 36 -14.23 11.30 -10.92
N ALA A 37 -13.15 11.87 -10.38
CA ALA A 37 -11.92 11.15 -10.09
C ALA A 37 -11.60 11.21 -8.60
N PHE A 38 -11.21 10.08 -8.01
CA PHE A 38 -10.69 9.98 -6.64
C PHE A 38 -9.66 8.88 -6.55
N SER A 39 -8.80 8.98 -5.54
CA SER A 39 -7.79 7.98 -5.23
C SER A 39 -8.15 7.24 -3.95
N THR A 40 -7.71 5.99 -3.86
CA THR A 40 -7.80 5.19 -2.64
C THR A 40 -6.66 4.19 -2.61
N SER A 41 -6.15 3.90 -1.42
CA SER A 41 -5.09 2.91 -1.20
C SER A 41 -5.67 1.72 -0.44
N TRP A 42 -5.53 0.51 -0.98
CA TRP A 42 -6.12 -0.69 -0.39
C TRP A 42 -5.66 -0.93 1.06
N PHE A 43 -4.39 -0.61 1.36
CA PHE A 43 -3.79 -0.78 2.68
C PHE A 43 -4.29 0.21 3.74
N GLN A 44 -5.15 1.16 3.35
CA GLN A 44 -5.85 2.08 4.26
C GLN A 44 -7.27 1.60 4.56
N TRP A 45 -7.73 0.54 3.90
CA TRP A 45 -9.07 0.02 4.11
C TRP A 45 -9.15 -0.83 5.37
N PRO A 46 -10.28 -0.79 6.10
CA PRO A 46 -10.52 -1.74 7.16
C PRO A 46 -10.74 -3.12 6.54
N LEU A 47 -9.72 -3.98 6.64
CA LEU A 47 -9.82 -5.36 6.17
C LEU A 47 -10.52 -6.21 7.22
N ARG A 48 -11.68 -6.76 6.87
CA ARG A 48 -12.48 -7.62 7.74
C ARG A 48 -12.52 -9.04 7.20
N GLY A 49 -12.33 -10.01 8.08
CA GLY A 49 -12.58 -11.40 7.79
C GLY A 49 -14.08 -11.69 7.67
N ALA A 50 -14.42 -12.92 7.26
CA ALA A 50 -15.80 -13.35 7.11
C ALA A 50 -16.60 -13.32 8.44
N ASP A 51 -15.90 -13.47 9.56
CA ASP A 51 -16.41 -13.39 10.93
C ASP A 51 -16.42 -11.98 11.52
N GLY A 52 -16.00 -10.97 10.73
CA GLY A 52 -15.88 -9.57 11.14
C GLY A 52 -14.59 -9.21 11.86
N GLU A 53 -13.66 -10.18 12.06
CA GLU A 53 -12.36 -9.91 12.68
C GLU A 53 -11.56 -8.86 11.89
N ASP A 54 -10.70 -8.12 12.58
CA ASP A 54 -9.76 -7.20 11.95
C ASP A 54 -8.53 -7.96 11.46
N ILE A 55 -8.44 -8.18 10.16
CA ILE A 55 -7.30 -8.88 9.55
C ILE A 55 -5.99 -8.12 9.77
N ASN A 56 -6.04 -6.79 9.81
CA ASN A 56 -4.84 -5.98 10.05
C ASN A 56 -4.23 -6.23 11.45
N ALA A 57 -5.07 -6.60 12.43
CA ALA A 57 -4.60 -6.91 13.78
C ALA A 57 -3.78 -8.21 13.87
N ARG A 58 -3.78 -9.04 12.84
CA ARG A 58 -2.95 -10.25 12.77
C ARG A 58 -1.46 -9.95 12.57
N PHE A 59 -1.13 -8.76 12.06
CA PHE A 59 0.24 -8.37 11.77
C PHE A 59 0.80 -7.46 12.86
N ALA A 60 2.08 -7.62 13.17
CA ALA A 60 2.76 -6.80 14.14
C ALA A 60 2.82 -5.32 13.72
N ALA A 61 2.86 -4.41 14.70
CA ALA A 61 2.99 -2.97 14.44
C ALA A 61 4.27 -2.63 13.65
N GLN A 62 5.34 -3.40 13.84
CA GLN A 62 6.58 -3.27 13.07
C GLN A 62 6.39 -3.55 11.61
N GLU A 63 5.59 -4.58 11.25
CA GLU A 63 5.26 -4.89 9.86
C GLU A 63 4.51 -3.75 9.20
N HIS A 64 3.47 -3.23 9.84
CA HIS A 64 2.70 -2.09 9.33
C HIS A 64 3.56 -0.83 9.13
N ARG A 65 4.55 -0.62 9.98
CA ARG A 65 5.38 0.59 9.98
C ARG A 65 6.62 0.45 9.11
N PHE A 66 7.28 -0.71 9.11
CA PHE A 66 8.60 -0.91 8.55
C PHE A 66 8.68 -2.05 7.53
N GLY A 67 7.62 -2.81 7.32
CA GLY A 67 7.52 -3.84 6.28
C GLY A 67 7.35 -3.22 4.90
N ILE A 68 8.37 -2.49 4.43
CA ILE A 68 8.31 -1.67 3.21
C ILE A 68 8.07 -2.52 1.97
N HIS A 69 8.86 -3.59 1.79
CA HIS A 69 8.76 -4.52 0.68
C HIS A 69 9.11 -5.94 1.11
N GLY A 70 8.38 -6.92 0.57
CA GLY A 70 8.64 -8.34 0.82
C GLY A 70 8.45 -8.77 2.27
N GLY A 71 7.73 -8.00 3.06
CA GLY A 71 7.38 -8.31 4.43
C GLY A 71 6.29 -9.38 4.53
N GLU A 72 5.77 -9.57 5.72
CA GLU A 72 4.77 -10.60 6.02
C GLU A 72 3.46 -10.37 5.26
N ILE A 73 3.00 -9.12 5.16
CA ILE A 73 1.75 -8.76 4.46
C ILE A 73 1.88 -9.07 2.96
N GLU A 74 2.91 -8.58 2.29
CA GLU A 74 3.09 -8.80 0.85
C GLU A 74 3.37 -10.28 0.53
N THR A 75 4.17 -10.96 1.37
CA THR A 75 4.46 -12.39 1.21
C THR A 75 3.20 -13.23 1.38
N SER A 76 2.34 -12.91 2.35
CA SER A 76 1.06 -13.58 2.57
C SER A 76 0.13 -13.44 1.36
N LEU A 77 0.05 -12.24 0.77
CA LEU A 77 -0.71 -12.00 -0.46
C LEU A 77 -0.16 -12.84 -1.64
N MET A 78 1.15 -12.88 -1.81
CA MET A 78 1.78 -13.69 -2.86
C MET A 78 1.55 -15.18 -2.64
N LEU A 79 1.62 -15.68 -1.41
CA LEU A 79 1.32 -17.08 -1.09
C LEU A 79 -0.13 -17.43 -1.41
N ALA A 80 -1.07 -16.51 -1.18
CA ALA A 80 -2.48 -16.72 -1.52
C ALA A 80 -2.75 -16.70 -3.03
N LEU A 81 -2.08 -15.81 -3.77
CA LEU A 81 -2.36 -15.55 -5.19
C LEU A 81 -1.49 -16.40 -6.13
N ARG A 82 -0.23 -16.59 -5.79
CA ARG A 82 0.80 -17.24 -6.63
C ARG A 82 1.86 -17.94 -5.78
N PRO A 83 1.52 -18.97 -5.01
CA PRO A 83 2.44 -19.64 -4.08
C PRO A 83 3.69 -20.19 -4.78
N GLU A 84 3.55 -20.61 -6.05
CA GLU A 84 4.66 -21.13 -6.86
C GLU A 84 5.75 -20.07 -7.17
N ARG A 85 5.46 -18.80 -6.94
CA ARG A 85 6.41 -17.69 -7.12
C ARG A 85 7.12 -17.28 -5.83
N VAL A 86 6.76 -17.88 -4.70
CA VAL A 86 7.34 -17.56 -3.40
C VAL A 86 8.37 -18.62 -3.01
N ARG A 87 9.62 -18.22 -2.86
CA ARG A 87 10.72 -19.11 -2.50
C ARG A 87 10.88 -19.18 -0.97
N MET A 88 9.90 -19.79 -0.30
CA MET A 88 9.87 -19.86 1.18
C MET A 88 11.11 -20.48 1.81
N ALA A 89 11.79 -21.42 1.12
CA ALA A 89 13.05 -21.98 1.60
C ALA A 89 14.18 -20.95 1.75
N LEU A 90 14.04 -19.78 1.11
CA LEU A 90 15.00 -18.66 1.21
C LEU A 90 14.47 -17.53 2.11
N ALA A 91 13.34 -17.72 2.76
CA ALA A 91 12.75 -16.71 3.63
C ALA A 91 13.66 -16.44 4.84
N GLN A 92 13.94 -15.18 5.08
CA GLN A 92 14.73 -14.69 6.21
C GLN A 92 14.12 -13.39 6.71
N HIS A 93 14.54 -12.95 7.87
CA HIS A 93 14.14 -11.64 8.38
C HIS A 93 14.97 -10.53 7.72
N PHE A 94 14.53 -10.09 6.56
CA PHE A 94 15.14 -8.98 5.81
C PHE A 94 14.71 -7.64 6.40
N ARG A 95 15.36 -7.20 7.47
CA ARG A 95 15.02 -5.95 8.14
C ARG A 95 15.19 -4.75 7.23
N SER A 96 14.18 -3.90 7.18
CA SER A 96 14.27 -2.61 6.50
C SER A 96 15.19 -1.66 7.25
N SER A 97 16.02 -0.91 6.52
CA SER A 97 16.83 0.16 7.09
C SER A 97 15.99 1.35 7.59
N SER A 98 14.70 1.40 7.26
CA SER A 98 13.79 2.46 7.71
C SER A 98 13.58 2.45 9.23
N GLU A 99 13.63 1.28 9.87
CA GLU A 99 13.55 1.17 11.33
C GLU A 99 14.76 1.83 12.00
N GLN A 100 15.97 1.58 11.49
CA GLN A 100 17.19 2.22 12.00
C GLN A 100 17.19 3.72 11.76
N ARG A 101 16.75 4.17 10.58
CA ARG A 101 16.62 5.60 10.27
C ARG A 101 15.60 6.28 11.16
N ALA A 102 14.47 5.61 11.46
CA ALA A 102 13.46 6.13 12.37
C ALA A 102 13.99 6.34 13.79
N ALA A 103 14.90 5.47 14.26
CA ALA A 103 15.52 5.57 15.56
C ALA A 103 16.58 6.70 15.63
N GLN A 104 17.25 7.01 14.51
CA GLN A 104 18.29 8.02 14.44
C GLN A 104 17.78 9.42 14.06
N PHE A 105 16.75 9.48 13.22
CA PHE A 105 16.24 10.73 12.65
C PHE A 105 14.71 10.74 12.68
N GLU A 106 14.14 11.46 13.61
CA GLU A 106 12.70 11.54 13.82
C GLU A 106 11.92 11.89 12.52
N LEU A 107 12.43 12.87 11.76
CA LEU A 107 11.79 13.30 10.50
C LEU A 107 11.87 12.28 9.37
N LEU A 108 12.91 11.43 9.34
CA LEU A 108 13.11 10.42 8.31
C LEU A 108 12.41 9.10 8.61
N GLY A 109 12.03 8.89 9.86
CA GLY A 109 11.38 7.66 10.30
C GLY A 109 9.90 7.55 9.96
N ASN A 110 9.27 8.61 9.52
CA ASN A 110 7.84 8.66 9.26
C ASN A 110 7.49 8.54 7.76
N GLY A 111 8.49 8.53 6.88
CA GLY A 111 8.27 8.36 5.45
C GLY A 111 8.03 6.91 5.08
N ARG A 112 6.83 6.59 4.60
CA ARG A 112 6.56 5.37 3.82
C ARG A 112 7.07 5.64 2.41
N SER A 113 8.25 5.19 2.11
CA SER A 113 8.77 5.19 0.74
C SER A 113 8.41 3.90 0.04
#